data_ab0b11b7f0c8b0df7c707d626d449aef
#
_entry.id   ab0b11b7f0c8b0df7c707d626d449aef
#
_cell.length_a   1.000
_cell.length_b   1.000
_cell.length_c   1.000
_cell.angle_alpha   90.00
_cell.angle_beta   90.00
_cell.angle_gamma   90.00
#
_symmetry.space_group_name_H-M   'P 1'
#
loop_
_entity.id
_entity.type
_entity.pdbx_description
1 polymer ?
#
loop_
_entity_poly.entity_id
_entity_poly.type
_entity_poly.pdbx_seq_one_letter_code
_entity_poly.pdbx_strand_id
1 'polypeptide(L)'
;MKRGLLDTYTREVGRLNTGGEPDFTRMKQLGEAQQRAYNEIMFSFLKKNVVLLHGVTSSGKTEIYIHLIKQAIESHKQVLYLLPEIALTVQITERLRRVFGGKLGIYHSRYSDNERVEIWRKQLSAAPYDVILGARSAVLLPFARLGLVIVDEEHEQSFKQQDPAPRYHARSTAIMLAQMTGAKTLLGTATPSLESYHSAQTGKYGLVRLAQRYKGIELPEIRIVDVKDLRRRKMMKGPLSPLLMAKVREAVEGGRQAILFQNRRGFAPMVECRQCGWVPRCERCDVSLTLHRRTNKMTCHYCGAAYDVPQVCPACGSRELHTRGAGTEKIEDRVCDAFPEARVARMDLDTTRTNGAYERIIDDFAEGRTDILIGTQMIGKGLDFDRVSVVGILDADSMMNYPDFRAYEQAFMMMAQVSGRAGRKGGRGLVILQTKSPDAPLLDYVVRNDYGALYRELIAERQAFRYPPYTHLTYIYMKHRDETVVDHAANEMGSMLRRWFGDRVLGPDRPAVARVKTLCIRKIVLKLELGIDMAKVRQYLRAAQKAMADDPRFRSVQTYFDVDPM
;
A
#
# COMPACT_ATOMS: atom_id res chain seq x y z
N MET A 1 48.31 -2.29 -30.70
CA MET A 1 48.89 -2.34 -29.34
C MET A 1 50.38 -2.66 -29.33
N LYS A 2 50.85 -3.85 -29.68
CA LYS A 2 52.33 -4.15 -29.68
C LYS A 2 53.19 -3.37 -30.69
N ARG A 3 52.64 -2.56 -31.59
CA ARG A 3 53.37 -1.72 -32.57
C ARG A 3 53.08 -0.22 -32.41
N GLY A 4 52.47 0.25 -31.30
CA GLY A 4 52.21 1.67 -31.06
C GLY A 4 51.24 2.37 -32.03
N LEU A 5 50.51 1.59 -32.87
CA LEU A 5 49.60 2.14 -33.88
C LEU A 5 48.16 2.35 -33.36
N LEU A 6 47.85 1.89 -32.14
CA LEU A 6 46.54 2.02 -31.52
C LEU A 6 46.67 2.33 -30.03
N ASP A 7 46.12 3.47 -29.61
CA ASP A 7 45.95 3.80 -28.20
C ASP A 7 44.54 3.43 -27.75
N THR A 8 44.45 2.86 -26.55
CA THR A 8 43.14 2.61 -25.90
C THR A 8 42.85 3.75 -24.95
N TYR A 9 41.66 4.32 -25.09
CA TYR A 9 41.14 5.27 -24.10
C TYR A 9 39.80 4.75 -23.57
N THR A 10 39.54 5.00 -22.30
CA THR A 10 38.26 4.68 -21.67
C THR A 10 37.42 5.94 -21.76
N ARG A 11 36.29 5.86 -22.48
CA ARG A 11 35.27 6.90 -22.49
C ARG A 11 34.12 6.47 -21.60
N GLU A 12 33.84 7.26 -20.58
CA GLU A 12 32.58 7.07 -19.83
C GLU A 12 31.42 7.52 -20.72
N VAL A 13 30.55 6.57 -21.08
CA VAL A 13 29.32 6.87 -21.80
C VAL A 13 28.19 6.85 -20.76
N GLY A 14 27.71 8.04 -20.42
CA GLY A 14 26.53 8.16 -19.52
C GLY A 14 25.32 7.48 -20.14
N ARG A 15 24.67 6.64 -19.37
CA ARG A 15 23.42 5.93 -19.74
C ARG A 15 22.19 6.69 -19.29
N LEU A 16 22.37 7.64 -18.37
CA LEU A 16 21.31 8.47 -17.86
C LEU A 16 21.03 9.62 -18.80
N ASN A 17 19.74 9.89 -19.00
CA ASN A 17 19.30 10.96 -19.88
C ASN A 17 19.72 12.32 -19.29
N THR A 18 20.56 13.05 -19.98
CA THR A 18 20.93 14.45 -19.67
C THR A 18 19.82 15.34 -20.20
N GLY A 19 18.81 15.63 -19.36
CA GLY A 19 17.78 16.62 -19.68
C GLY A 19 18.39 18.03 -19.89
N GLY A 20 17.66 18.91 -20.58
CA GLY A 20 18.02 20.31 -20.71
C GLY A 20 17.95 21.09 -19.39
N GLU A 21 18.19 22.40 -19.45
CA GLU A 21 18.02 23.29 -18.31
C GLU A 21 16.57 23.27 -17.77
N PRO A 22 16.38 23.54 -16.47
CA PRO A 22 15.04 23.66 -15.89
C PRO A 22 14.22 24.74 -16.58
N ASP A 23 12.96 24.44 -16.84
CA ASP A 23 12.00 25.36 -17.44
C ASP A 23 10.80 25.59 -16.51
N PHE A 24 10.94 26.53 -15.59
CA PHE A 24 9.90 26.87 -14.64
C PHE A 24 8.70 27.60 -15.26
N THR A 25 8.77 28.03 -16.53
CA THR A 25 7.61 28.63 -17.22
C THR A 25 6.52 27.60 -17.49
N ARG A 26 6.86 26.33 -17.51
CA ARG A 26 5.93 25.20 -17.68
C ARG A 26 5.16 24.80 -16.42
N MET A 27 5.45 25.45 -15.30
CA MET A 27 4.71 25.22 -14.06
C MET A 27 3.29 25.78 -14.20
N LYS A 28 2.32 25.00 -13.74
CA LYS A 28 0.94 25.49 -13.65
C LYS A 28 0.80 26.40 -12.43
N GLN A 29 0.01 27.44 -12.58
CA GLN A 29 -0.38 28.27 -11.44
C GLN A 29 -1.24 27.46 -10.47
N LEU A 30 -1.02 27.68 -9.18
CA LEU A 30 -1.85 27.09 -8.14
C LEU A 30 -3.24 27.73 -8.16
N GLY A 31 -4.28 26.91 -8.08
CA GLY A 31 -5.62 27.41 -7.79
C GLY A 31 -5.72 27.90 -6.34
N GLU A 32 -6.76 28.65 -6.00
CA GLU A 32 -6.92 29.25 -4.66
C GLU A 32 -6.79 28.25 -3.51
N ALA A 33 -7.44 27.09 -3.62
CA ALA A 33 -7.36 26.04 -2.59
C ALA A 33 -5.94 25.48 -2.46
N GLN A 34 -5.25 25.30 -3.57
CA GLN A 34 -3.86 24.83 -3.59
C GLN A 34 -2.90 25.89 -3.05
N GLN A 35 -3.13 27.17 -3.38
CA GLN A 35 -2.32 28.27 -2.87
C GLN A 35 -2.48 28.41 -1.35
N ARG A 36 -3.71 28.28 -0.83
CA ARG A 36 -3.94 28.25 0.63
C ARG A 36 -3.19 27.11 1.28
N ALA A 37 -3.32 25.89 0.74
CA ALA A 37 -2.62 24.71 1.26
C ALA A 37 -1.10 24.88 1.21
N TYR A 38 -0.55 25.43 0.12
CA TYR A 38 0.88 25.76 0.01
C TYR A 38 1.33 26.70 1.13
N ASN A 39 0.60 27.81 1.34
CA ASN A 39 0.91 28.78 2.38
C ASN A 39 0.81 28.16 3.79
N GLU A 40 -0.19 27.31 4.05
CA GLU A 40 -0.34 26.58 5.31
C GLU A 40 0.80 25.59 5.55
N ILE A 41 1.28 24.89 4.49
CA ILE A 41 2.45 24.03 4.59
C ILE A 41 3.68 24.84 4.98
N MET A 42 3.92 25.95 4.30
CA MET A 42 5.06 26.83 4.57
C MET A 42 5.03 27.39 6.00
N PHE A 43 3.86 27.84 6.45
CA PHE A 43 3.68 28.31 7.82
C PHE A 43 3.88 27.18 8.84
N SER A 44 3.37 25.98 8.55
CA SER A 44 3.54 24.81 9.42
C SER A 44 5.01 24.41 9.55
N PHE A 45 5.81 24.54 8.49
CA PHE A 45 7.23 24.22 8.50
C PHE A 45 8.05 25.15 9.40
N LEU A 46 7.54 26.33 9.75
CA LEU A 46 8.20 27.21 10.76
C LEU A 46 8.20 26.55 12.15
N LYS A 47 7.16 25.78 12.47
CA LYS A 47 6.97 25.19 13.80
C LYS A 47 7.17 23.68 13.87
N LYS A 48 7.04 22.99 12.73
CA LYS A 48 7.07 21.52 12.63
C LYS A 48 8.08 21.08 11.58
N ASN A 49 8.72 19.94 11.82
CA ASN A 49 9.63 19.35 10.84
C ASN A 49 8.90 18.39 9.88
N VAL A 50 7.71 17.90 10.26
CA VAL A 50 6.88 17.02 9.44
C VAL A 50 5.50 17.63 9.30
N VAL A 51 4.98 17.69 8.09
CA VAL A 51 3.63 18.14 7.76
C VAL A 51 2.92 17.06 6.98
N LEU A 52 1.68 16.74 7.37
CA LEU A 52 0.78 15.85 6.66
C LEU A 52 -0.16 16.69 5.78
N LEU A 53 -0.06 16.53 4.46
CA LEU A 53 -1.01 17.07 3.48
C LEU A 53 -2.07 16.01 3.19
N HIS A 54 -3.22 16.14 3.84
CA HIS A 54 -4.40 15.31 3.59
C HIS A 54 -5.24 15.95 2.49
N GLY A 55 -5.07 15.48 1.27
CA GLY A 55 -5.76 16.04 0.09
C GLY A 55 -6.53 14.96 -0.67
N VAL A 56 -7.81 15.19 -0.95
CA VAL A 56 -8.64 14.24 -1.72
C VAL A 56 -7.99 13.83 -3.04
N THR A 57 -8.41 12.69 -3.60
CA THR A 57 -7.94 12.27 -4.92
C THR A 57 -8.22 13.34 -5.97
N SER A 58 -7.26 13.57 -6.87
CA SER A 58 -7.35 14.61 -7.93
C SER A 58 -7.47 16.04 -7.40
N SER A 59 -7.01 16.33 -6.18
CA SER A 59 -6.93 17.71 -5.65
C SER A 59 -5.75 18.50 -6.22
N GLY A 60 -4.84 17.84 -6.95
CA GLY A 60 -3.66 18.47 -7.53
C GLY A 60 -2.49 18.64 -6.56
N LYS A 61 -2.33 17.75 -5.58
CA LYS A 61 -1.18 17.71 -4.65
C LYS A 61 0.16 17.84 -5.36
N THR A 62 0.30 17.20 -6.51
CA THR A 62 1.54 17.21 -7.30
C THR A 62 1.96 18.63 -7.72
N GLU A 63 1.01 19.53 -8.02
CA GLU A 63 1.36 20.93 -8.34
C GLU A 63 1.95 21.64 -7.12
N ILE A 64 1.38 21.41 -5.93
CA ILE A 64 1.93 21.96 -4.68
C ILE A 64 3.37 21.43 -4.47
N TYR A 65 3.60 20.13 -4.74
CA TYR A 65 4.96 19.56 -4.62
C TYR A 65 5.94 20.24 -5.59
N ILE A 66 5.54 20.47 -6.85
CA ILE A 66 6.39 21.14 -7.85
C ILE A 66 6.79 22.53 -7.36
N HIS A 67 5.87 23.31 -6.78
CA HIS A 67 6.17 24.62 -6.22
C HIS A 67 7.12 24.56 -5.03
N LEU A 68 6.94 23.59 -4.11
CA LEU A 68 7.84 23.38 -2.97
C LEU A 68 9.25 22.93 -3.43
N ILE A 69 9.32 22.08 -4.45
CA ILE A 69 10.59 21.64 -5.03
C ILE A 69 11.33 22.83 -5.65
N LYS A 70 10.63 23.67 -6.44
CA LYS A 70 11.21 24.89 -7.01
C LYS A 70 11.83 25.77 -5.92
N GLN A 71 11.08 26.05 -4.85
CA GLN A 71 11.56 26.87 -3.74
C GLN A 71 12.80 26.27 -3.06
N ALA A 72 12.84 24.95 -2.90
CA ALA A 72 14.00 24.26 -2.33
C ALA A 72 15.24 24.42 -3.24
N ILE A 73 15.08 24.26 -4.56
CA ILE A 73 16.15 24.44 -5.54
C ILE A 73 16.67 25.89 -5.54
N GLU A 74 15.78 26.88 -5.52
CA GLU A 74 16.13 28.30 -5.44
C GLU A 74 16.92 28.64 -4.16
N SER A 75 16.66 27.86 -3.09
CA SER A 75 17.41 27.94 -1.85
C SER A 75 18.69 27.07 -1.85
N HIS A 76 19.14 26.59 -3.00
CA HIS A 76 20.30 25.71 -3.17
C HIS A 76 20.24 24.42 -2.34
N LYS A 77 19.04 23.89 -2.08
CA LYS A 77 18.80 22.64 -1.37
C LYS A 77 18.42 21.51 -2.32
N GLN A 78 18.75 20.29 -1.93
CA GLN A 78 18.32 19.08 -2.62
C GLN A 78 16.97 18.61 -2.11
N VAL A 79 16.24 17.91 -2.96
CA VAL A 79 14.93 17.35 -2.67
C VAL A 79 14.93 15.84 -2.92
N LEU A 80 14.42 15.08 -1.96
CA LEU A 80 14.07 13.67 -2.14
C LEU A 80 12.55 13.56 -2.28
N TYR A 81 12.08 13.10 -3.43
CA TYR A 81 10.67 12.85 -3.69
C TYR A 81 10.43 11.35 -3.82
N LEU A 82 9.80 10.76 -2.80
CA LEU A 82 9.47 9.34 -2.74
C LEU A 82 8.05 9.07 -3.24
N LEU A 83 7.94 8.10 -4.14
CA LEU A 83 6.69 7.56 -4.65
C LEU A 83 6.67 6.04 -4.45
N PRO A 84 5.48 5.41 -4.28
CA PRO A 84 5.35 3.98 -4.46
C PRO A 84 5.85 3.56 -5.84
N GLU A 85 6.54 2.43 -5.93
CA GLU A 85 7.18 1.98 -7.18
C GLU A 85 6.19 1.90 -8.35
N ILE A 86 4.97 1.47 -8.08
CA ILE A 86 3.89 1.37 -9.06
C ILE A 86 3.34 2.74 -9.50
N ALA A 87 3.48 3.78 -8.66
CA ALA A 87 3.05 5.15 -8.97
C ALA A 87 4.14 5.92 -9.73
N LEU A 88 5.35 5.38 -9.86
CA LEU A 88 6.47 5.95 -10.60
C LEU A 88 6.27 5.68 -12.09
N THR A 89 5.18 6.24 -12.62
CA THR A 89 4.76 6.07 -14.01
C THR A 89 5.52 7.02 -14.94
N VAL A 90 5.50 6.70 -16.23
CA VAL A 90 6.01 7.59 -17.28
C VAL A 90 5.40 8.99 -17.15
N GLN A 91 4.09 9.07 -16.86
CA GLN A 91 3.37 10.35 -16.76
C GLN A 91 3.94 11.30 -15.69
N ILE A 92 4.20 10.82 -14.47
CA ILE A 92 4.76 11.67 -13.40
C ILE A 92 6.21 12.03 -13.70
N THR A 93 6.97 11.07 -14.22
CA THR A 93 8.36 11.27 -14.61
C THR A 93 8.49 12.35 -15.70
N GLU A 94 7.72 12.23 -16.77
CA GLU A 94 7.66 13.19 -17.87
C GLU A 94 7.24 14.59 -17.39
N ARG A 95 6.22 14.65 -16.53
CA ARG A 95 5.74 15.91 -15.96
C ARG A 95 6.82 16.64 -15.18
N LEU A 96 7.56 15.94 -14.31
CA LEU A 96 8.64 16.52 -13.54
C LEU A 96 9.85 16.85 -14.41
N ARG A 97 10.16 16.00 -15.40
CA ARG A 97 11.28 16.23 -16.34
C ARG A 97 11.06 17.48 -17.18
N ARG A 98 9.82 17.78 -17.60
CA ARG A 98 9.49 19.01 -18.33
C ARG A 98 9.79 20.29 -17.54
N VAL A 99 9.70 20.22 -16.20
CA VAL A 99 9.93 21.39 -15.32
C VAL A 99 11.37 21.45 -14.85
N PHE A 100 11.94 20.33 -14.43
CA PHE A 100 13.25 20.30 -13.74
C PHE A 100 14.41 19.87 -14.65
N GLY A 101 14.13 19.42 -15.88
CA GLY A 101 15.15 19.08 -16.86
C GLY A 101 16.25 18.15 -16.33
N GLY A 102 17.49 18.51 -16.57
CA GLY A 102 18.68 17.76 -16.16
C GLY A 102 18.98 17.77 -14.65
N LYS A 103 18.26 18.58 -13.85
CA LYS A 103 18.37 18.61 -12.40
C LYS A 103 17.61 17.45 -11.72
N LEU A 104 16.78 16.73 -12.48
CA LEU A 104 15.99 15.59 -12.00
C LEU A 104 16.73 14.27 -12.22
N GLY A 105 17.10 13.59 -11.14
CA GLY A 105 17.52 12.20 -11.13
C GLY A 105 16.34 11.28 -10.80
N ILE A 106 16.25 10.13 -11.50
CA ILE A 106 15.21 9.13 -11.26
C ILE A 106 15.88 7.87 -10.73
N TYR A 107 15.34 7.30 -9.63
CA TYR A 107 15.93 6.12 -9.00
C TYR A 107 14.89 5.08 -8.63
N HIS A 108 14.94 3.92 -9.28
CA HIS A 108 14.00 2.80 -9.03
C HIS A 108 14.62 1.44 -9.32
N SER A 109 13.96 0.37 -8.90
CA SER A 109 14.45 -1.01 -8.98
C SER A 109 14.54 -1.57 -10.41
N ARG A 110 13.85 -0.95 -11.38
CA ARG A 110 13.88 -1.36 -12.81
C ARG A 110 15.17 -0.90 -13.52
N TYR A 111 15.93 0.03 -12.94
CA TYR A 111 17.23 0.39 -13.45
C TYR A 111 18.24 -0.73 -13.21
N SER A 112 19.11 -0.95 -14.18
CA SER A 112 20.25 -1.86 -14.04
C SER A 112 21.15 -1.42 -12.89
N ASP A 113 21.94 -2.34 -12.36
CA ASP A 113 22.89 -2.02 -11.29
C ASP A 113 23.87 -0.90 -11.70
N ASN A 114 24.28 -0.89 -12.98
CA ASN A 114 25.17 0.14 -13.52
C ASN A 114 24.52 1.53 -13.52
N GLU A 115 23.27 1.66 -13.94
CA GLU A 115 22.53 2.93 -13.88
C GLU A 115 22.36 3.42 -12.44
N ARG A 116 22.08 2.52 -11.50
CA ARG A 116 21.97 2.85 -10.08
C ARG A 116 23.31 3.33 -9.49
N VAL A 117 24.41 2.68 -9.88
CA VAL A 117 25.77 3.13 -9.50
C VAL A 117 26.10 4.48 -10.11
N GLU A 118 25.70 4.75 -11.35
CA GLU A 118 25.92 6.05 -12.01
C GLU A 118 25.19 7.18 -11.27
N ILE A 119 23.91 6.95 -10.86
CA ILE A 119 23.17 7.93 -10.05
C ILE A 119 23.84 8.15 -8.70
N TRP A 120 24.31 7.09 -8.05
CA TRP A 120 25.04 7.18 -6.78
C TRP A 120 26.30 8.03 -6.91
N ARG A 121 27.12 7.78 -7.93
CA ARG A 121 28.34 8.56 -8.23
C ARG A 121 28.01 10.01 -8.54
N LYS A 122 26.95 10.25 -9.31
CA LYS A 122 26.48 11.60 -9.61
C LYS A 122 26.10 12.36 -8.34
N GLN A 123 25.43 11.71 -7.38
CA GLN A 123 25.07 12.32 -6.10
C GLN A 123 26.29 12.66 -5.23
N LEU A 124 27.40 11.94 -5.38
CA LEU A 124 28.65 12.22 -4.68
C LEU A 124 29.56 13.24 -5.42
N SER A 125 29.21 13.62 -6.64
CA SER A 125 30.00 14.54 -7.45
C SER A 125 29.83 16.01 -7.04
N ALA A 126 30.62 16.90 -7.59
CA ALA A 126 30.51 18.34 -7.40
C ALA A 126 29.19 18.93 -7.94
N ALA A 127 28.54 18.22 -8.90
CA ALA A 127 27.28 18.65 -9.52
C ALA A 127 26.21 17.56 -9.40
N PRO A 128 25.71 17.27 -8.17
CA PRO A 128 24.66 16.27 -7.94
C PRO A 128 23.33 16.73 -8.54
N TYR A 129 22.38 15.79 -8.66
CA TYR A 129 21.00 16.16 -8.95
C TYR A 129 20.41 17.00 -7.81
N ASP A 130 19.65 18.03 -8.16
CA ASP A 130 18.92 18.84 -7.18
C ASP A 130 17.66 18.11 -6.70
N VAL A 131 17.05 17.30 -7.54
CA VAL A 131 15.85 16.50 -7.23
C VAL A 131 16.11 15.03 -7.52
N ILE A 132 15.86 14.18 -6.54
CA ILE A 132 15.77 12.73 -6.74
C ILE A 132 14.32 12.30 -6.61
N LEU A 133 13.75 11.83 -7.72
CA LEU A 133 12.49 11.11 -7.76
C LEU A 133 12.77 9.62 -7.64
N GLY A 134 12.19 8.94 -6.66
CA GLY A 134 12.47 7.52 -6.54
C GLY A 134 11.48 6.73 -5.73
N ALA A 135 11.63 5.42 -5.82
CA ALA A 135 10.94 4.46 -4.99
C ALA A 135 11.62 4.32 -3.62
N ARG A 136 11.14 3.39 -2.83
CA ARG A 136 11.60 3.07 -1.46
C ARG A 136 13.11 3.18 -1.26
N SER A 137 13.91 2.58 -2.14
CA SER A 137 15.37 2.52 -1.97
C SER A 137 16.10 3.84 -2.21
N ALA A 138 15.44 4.84 -2.81
CA ALA A 138 16.04 6.17 -3.03
C ALA A 138 16.38 6.90 -1.72
N VAL A 139 15.74 6.53 -0.61
CA VAL A 139 16.03 7.08 0.72
C VAL A 139 17.48 6.80 1.19
N LEU A 140 18.14 5.81 0.59
CA LEU A 140 19.51 5.41 0.94
C LEU A 140 20.58 6.13 0.08
N LEU A 141 20.18 6.95 -0.88
CA LEU A 141 21.13 7.75 -1.67
C LEU A 141 21.80 8.83 -0.82
N PRO A 142 23.05 9.21 -1.14
CA PRO A 142 23.74 10.29 -0.43
C PRO A 142 23.20 11.67 -0.86
N PHE A 143 22.99 12.55 0.13
CA PHE A 143 22.57 13.93 -0.06
C PHE A 143 23.50 14.86 0.73
N ALA A 144 24.13 15.79 0.04
CA ALA A 144 25.01 16.77 0.69
C ALA A 144 24.22 17.96 1.27
N ARG A 145 23.09 18.33 0.67
CA ARG A 145 22.33 19.56 0.98
C ARG A 145 20.84 19.31 1.02
N LEU A 146 20.40 18.17 1.57
CA LEU A 146 18.98 17.83 1.65
C LEU A 146 18.21 18.91 2.42
N GLY A 147 17.17 19.48 1.83
CA GLY A 147 16.33 20.50 2.44
C GLY A 147 14.85 20.14 2.52
N LEU A 148 14.40 19.26 1.62
CA LEU A 148 13.02 18.84 1.57
C LEU A 148 12.92 17.35 1.22
N VAL A 149 12.06 16.65 1.96
CA VAL A 149 11.65 15.28 1.66
C VAL A 149 10.14 15.27 1.42
N ILE A 150 9.72 14.76 0.28
CA ILE A 150 8.31 14.55 -0.04
C ILE A 150 8.07 13.04 -0.10
N VAL A 151 7.06 12.56 0.63
CA VAL A 151 6.59 11.17 0.57
C VAL A 151 5.15 11.20 0.12
N ASP A 152 4.91 10.94 -1.15
CA ASP A 152 3.55 10.88 -1.70
C ASP A 152 2.95 9.48 -1.52
N GLU A 153 1.63 9.42 -1.34
CA GLU A 153 0.91 8.21 -0.95
C GLU A 153 1.56 7.53 0.28
N GLU A 154 1.82 8.33 1.33
CA GLU A 154 2.61 7.93 2.51
C GLU A 154 2.12 6.66 3.23
N HIS A 155 0.83 6.35 3.05
CA HIS A 155 0.15 5.17 3.61
C HIS A 155 0.52 3.85 2.91
N GLU A 156 1.21 3.92 1.76
CA GLU A 156 1.44 2.76 0.93
C GLU A 156 2.36 1.72 1.59
N GLN A 157 1.87 0.48 1.64
CA GLN A 157 2.61 -0.65 2.22
C GLN A 157 3.91 -0.97 1.48
N SER A 158 4.02 -0.61 0.19
CA SER A 158 5.22 -0.82 -0.61
C SER A 158 6.43 -0.04 -0.12
N PHE A 159 6.24 0.96 0.74
CA PHE A 159 7.35 1.63 1.44
C PHE A 159 8.02 0.76 2.50
N LYS A 160 7.38 -0.32 2.93
CA LYS A 160 8.01 -1.33 3.81
C LYS A 160 8.82 -2.33 2.99
N GLN A 161 10.12 -2.44 3.26
CA GLN A 161 10.95 -3.51 2.72
C GLN A 161 10.75 -4.77 3.54
N GLN A 162 10.30 -5.84 2.89
CA GLN A 162 10.14 -7.14 3.53
C GLN A 162 11.35 -8.03 3.30
N ASP A 163 11.89 -8.03 2.08
CA ASP A 163 13.05 -8.79 1.66
C ASP A 163 13.78 -8.03 0.55
N PRO A 164 15.13 -8.01 0.51
CA PRO A 164 16.07 -8.50 1.54
C PRO A 164 16.10 -7.62 2.81
N ALA A 165 16.85 -8.04 3.81
CA ALA A 165 17.22 -7.17 4.93
C ALA A 165 18.11 -6.01 4.42
N PRO A 166 18.10 -4.84 5.10
CA PRO A 166 17.32 -4.46 6.28
C PRO A 166 15.84 -4.21 5.95
N ARG A 167 14.93 -4.61 6.87
CA ARG A 167 13.48 -4.48 6.72
C ARG A 167 12.99 -3.11 7.21
N TYR A 168 13.47 -2.05 6.58
CA TYR A 168 13.11 -0.68 6.91
C TYR A 168 11.77 -0.25 6.30
N HIS A 169 11.19 0.82 6.85
CA HIS A 169 10.04 1.51 6.27
C HIS A 169 10.51 2.86 5.71
N ALA A 170 10.44 3.05 4.39
CA ALA A 170 11.04 4.22 3.72
C ALA A 170 10.47 5.55 4.23
N ARG A 171 9.17 5.66 4.51
CA ARG A 171 8.57 6.86 5.12
C ARG A 171 9.25 7.21 6.45
N SER A 172 9.38 6.24 7.35
CA SER A 172 10.00 6.46 8.66
C SER A 172 11.50 6.78 8.54
N THR A 173 12.19 6.07 7.64
CA THR A 173 13.61 6.33 7.34
C THR A 173 13.79 7.73 6.73
N ALA A 174 12.90 8.15 5.84
CA ALA A 174 12.93 9.47 5.22
C ALA A 174 12.72 10.61 6.24
N ILE A 175 11.80 10.43 7.19
CA ILE A 175 11.60 11.37 8.30
C ILE A 175 12.88 11.45 9.17
N MET A 176 13.50 10.30 9.47
CA MET A 176 14.74 10.26 10.23
C MET A 176 15.89 10.94 9.46
N LEU A 177 16.04 10.64 8.17
CA LEU A 177 17.04 11.29 7.31
C LEU A 177 16.85 12.79 7.29
N ALA A 178 15.61 13.27 7.12
CA ALA A 178 15.30 14.69 7.14
C ALA A 178 15.65 15.32 8.50
N GLN A 179 15.35 14.65 9.61
CA GLN A 179 15.72 15.13 10.94
C GLN A 179 17.24 15.24 11.13
N MET A 180 18.00 14.25 10.66
CA MET A 180 19.47 14.25 10.74
C MET A 180 20.11 15.36 9.92
N THR A 181 19.51 15.74 8.79
CA THR A 181 20.03 16.76 7.85
C THR A 181 19.43 18.16 8.08
N GLY A 182 18.49 18.29 9.00
CA GLY A 182 17.74 19.54 9.20
C GLY A 182 16.72 19.85 8.09
N ALA A 183 16.39 18.87 7.25
CA ALA A 183 15.40 19.01 6.17
C ALA A 183 13.96 18.97 6.71
N LYS A 184 13.03 19.50 5.94
CA LYS A 184 11.59 19.38 6.20
C LYS A 184 11.00 18.17 5.49
N THR A 185 9.95 17.59 6.07
CA THR A 185 9.24 16.44 5.47
C THR A 185 7.79 16.76 5.21
N LEU A 186 7.34 16.55 3.97
CA LEU A 186 5.94 16.59 3.59
C LEU A 186 5.45 15.17 3.30
N LEU A 187 4.44 14.73 4.04
CA LEU A 187 3.72 13.50 3.80
C LEU A 187 2.43 13.82 3.04
N GLY A 188 2.27 13.30 1.83
CA GLY A 188 1.09 13.57 1.01
C GLY A 188 0.24 12.32 0.81
N THR A 189 -1.08 12.45 0.92
CA THR A 189 -2.00 11.34 0.70
C THR A 189 -3.46 11.81 0.62
N ALA A 190 -4.30 10.98 0.00
CA ALA A 190 -5.76 11.15 0.05
C ALA A 190 -6.37 10.37 1.23
N THR A 191 -5.70 9.34 1.68
CA THR A 191 -6.14 8.42 2.72
C THR A 191 -4.96 8.18 3.67
N PRO A 192 -4.75 9.05 4.68
CA PRO A 192 -3.61 8.94 5.58
C PRO A 192 -3.53 7.58 6.28
N SER A 193 -2.31 7.13 6.62
CA SER A 193 -2.17 6.06 7.59
C SER A 193 -2.63 6.54 8.98
N LEU A 194 -3.25 5.64 9.76
CA LEU A 194 -3.71 5.98 11.10
C LEU A 194 -2.58 6.53 11.98
N GLU A 195 -1.37 6.01 11.83
CA GLU A 195 -0.19 6.45 12.57
C GLU A 195 0.22 7.89 12.22
N SER A 196 0.23 8.23 10.92
CA SER A 196 0.55 9.60 10.47
C SER A 196 -0.54 10.60 10.84
N TYR A 197 -1.81 10.20 10.68
CA TYR A 197 -2.93 11.05 11.03
C TYR A 197 -3.03 11.27 12.54
N HIS A 198 -2.80 10.23 13.36
CA HIS A 198 -2.72 10.34 14.81
C HIS A 198 -1.59 11.29 15.24
N SER A 199 -0.41 11.18 14.61
CA SER A 199 0.70 12.09 14.87
C SER A 199 0.36 13.55 14.52
N ALA A 200 -0.47 13.78 13.51
CA ALA A 200 -0.96 15.10 13.16
C ALA A 200 -2.03 15.60 14.14
N GLN A 201 -2.98 14.76 14.54
CA GLN A 201 -4.02 15.09 15.51
C GLN A 201 -3.47 15.40 16.90
N THR A 202 -2.42 14.70 17.32
CA THR A 202 -1.73 14.95 18.61
C THR A 202 -0.74 16.11 18.55
N GLY A 203 -0.63 16.81 17.42
CA GLY A 203 0.23 17.97 17.26
C GLY A 203 1.72 17.67 17.08
N LYS A 204 2.10 16.38 16.93
CA LYS A 204 3.47 16.00 16.59
C LYS A 204 3.83 16.43 15.17
N TYR A 205 2.90 16.28 14.20
CA TYR A 205 3.01 16.77 12.84
C TYR A 205 2.10 17.97 12.60
N GLY A 206 2.41 18.80 11.61
CA GLY A 206 1.46 19.76 11.06
C GLY A 206 0.39 19.02 10.24
N LEU A 207 -0.83 19.54 10.21
CA LEU A 207 -1.92 19.01 9.38
C LEU A 207 -2.43 20.09 8.45
N VAL A 208 -2.37 19.85 7.16
CA VAL A 208 -2.95 20.69 6.11
C VAL A 208 -3.98 19.90 5.34
N ARG A 209 -5.17 20.47 5.11
CA ARG A 209 -6.28 19.79 4.42
C ARG A 209 -6.55 20.43 3.06
N LEU A 210 -6.64 19.60 2.03
CA LEU A 210 -7.02 19.99 0.68
C LEU A 210 -8.28 19.21 0.27
N ALA A 211 -9.43 19.68 0.74
CA ALA A 211 -10.71 18.97 0.64
C ALA A 211 -11.38 19.05 -0.73
N GLN A 212 -10.97 19.97 -1.60
CA GLN A 212 -11.58 20.18 -2.91
C GLN A 212 -10.79 19.49 -4.02
N ARG A 213 -11.51 18.84 -4.95
CA ARG A 213 -10.91 18.40 -6.21
C ARG A 213 -10.56 19.58 -7.10
N TYR A 214 -9.54 19.41 -7.93
CA TYR A 214 -9.17 20.41 -8.93
C TYR A 214 -10.35 20.72 -9.84
N LYS A 215 -10.62 22.02 -10.07
CA LYS A 215 -11.77 22.53 -10.84
C LYS A 215 -13.15 22.19 -10.27
N GLY A 216 -13.28 21.90 -8.98
CA GLY A 216 -14.58 21.70 -8.35
C GLY A 216 -15.34 20.44 -8.78
N ILE A 217 -14.63 19.46 -9.40
CA ILE A 217 -15.26 18.21 -9.83
C ILE A 217 -15.81 17.47 -8.62
N GLU A 218 -17.08 17.07 -8.63
CA GLU A 218 -17.71 16.32 -7.55
C GLU A 218 -17.09 14.93 -7.36
N LEU A 219 -17.19 14.41 -6.14
CA LEU A 219 -16.87 13.02 -5.85
C LEU A 219 -17.86 12.09 -6.57
N PRO A 220 -17.44 10.89 -6.99
CA PRO A 220 -18.34 9.95 -7.64
C PRO A 220 -19.49 9.56 -6.72
N GLU A 221 -20.63 9.25 -7.30
CA GLU A 221 -21.73 8.62 -6.59
C GLU A 221 -21.35 7.17 -6.26
N ILE A 222 -21.52 6.75 -5.02
CA ILE A 222 -21.26 5.36 -4.59
C ILE A 222 -22.58 4.70 -4.26
N ARG A 223 -22.89 3.60 -4.95
CA ARG A 223 -24.08 2.76 -4.69
C ARG A 223 -23.66 1.42 -4.14
N ILE A 224 -24.18 1.08 -2.98
CA ILE A 224 -23.99 -0.22 -2.35
C ILE A 224 -25.01 -1.19 -2.91
N VAL A 225 -24.57 -2.40 -3.24
CA VAL A 225 -25.42 -3.49 -3.74
C VAL A 225 -25.29 -4.69 -2.82
N ASP A 226 -26.41 -5.09 -2.21
CA ASP A 226 -26.51 -6.32 -1.41
C ASP A 226 -26.54 -7.56 -2.32
N VAL A 227 -25.37 -8.16 -2.53
CA VAL A 227 -25.25 -9.39 -3.34
C VAL A 227 -25.81 -10.62 -2.63
N LYS A 228 -26.02 -10.59 -1.32
CA LYS A 228 -26.65 -11.67 -0.55
C LYS A 228 -28.14 -11.73 -0.89
N ASP A 229 -28.84 -10.60 -0.86
CA ASP A 229 -30.25 -10.53 -1.22
C ASP A 229 -30.47 -10.90 -2.70
N LEU A 230 -29.68 -10.37 -3.61
CA LEU A 230 -29.77 -10.72 -5.04
C LEU A 230 -29.56 -12.22 -5.30
N ARG A 231 -28.65 -12.88 -4.59
CA ARG A 231 -28.45 -14.33 -4.70
C ARG A 231 -29.62 -15.12 -4.14
N ARG A 232 -30.16 -14.70 -2.99
CA ARG A 232 -31.36 -15.30 -2.39
C ARG A 232 -32.55 -15.25 -3.34
N ARG A 233 -32.73 -14.13 -4.03
CA ARG A 233 -33.79 -13.94 -5.05
C ARG A 233 -33.45 -14.56 -6.40
N LYS A 234 -32.32 -15.25 -6.55
CA LYS A 234 -31.83 -15.85 -7.81
C LYS A 234 -31.65 -14.84 -8.96
N MET A 235 -31.47 -13.55 -8.63
CA MET A 235 -31.26 -12.47 -9.58
C MET A 235 -29.78 -12.32 -10.00
N MET A 236 -28.87 -13.03 -9.37
CA MET A 236 -27.41 -12.95 -9.64
C MET A 236 -26.85 -14.34 -9.97
N LYS A 237 -26.41 -14.54 -11.22
CA LYS A 237 -25.85 -15.81 -11.73
C LYS A 237 -24.32 -15.84 -11.82
N GLY A 238 -23.62 -14.79 -11.43
CA GLY A 238 -22.17 -14.67 -11.53
C GLY A 238 -21.58 -13.69 -10.53
N PRO A 239 -20.39 -13.16 -10.77
CA PRO A 239 -19.75 -12.16 -9.91
C PRO A 239 -20.32 -10.75 -10.07
N LEU A 240 -21.07 -10.48 -11.14
CA LEU A 240 -21.60 -9.17 -11.48
C LEU A 240 -23.08 -9.08 -11.12
N SER A 241 -23.47 -8.05 -10.37
CA SER A 241 -24.89 -7.75 -10.11
C SER A 241 -25.59 -7.18 -11.35
N PRO A 242 -26.93 -7.33 -11.47
CA PRO A 242 -27.68 -6.78 -12.59
C PRO A 242 -27.47 -5.27 -12.77
N LEU A 243 -27.41 -4.51 -11.66
CA LEU A 243 -27.14 -3.07 -11.71
C LEU A 243 -25.76 -2.77 -12.30
N LEU A 244 -24.72 -3.50 -11.85
CA LEU A 244 -23.36 -3.32 -12.37
C LEU A 244 -23.30 -3.67 -13.86
N MET A 245 -23.90 -4.77 -14.29
CA MET A 245 -23.95 -5.17 -15.69
C MET A 245 -24.65 -4.10 -16.55
N ALA A 246 -25.80 -3.59 -16.10
CA ALA A 246 -26.52 -2.54 -16.83
C ALA A 246 -25.70 -1.27 -16.98
N LYS A 247 -25.02 -0.82 -15.92
CA LYS A 247 -24.22 0.41 -15.93
C LYS A 247 -22.90 0.27 -16.70
N VAL A 248 -22.29 -0.90 -16.70
CA VAL A 248 -21.12 -1.18 -17.57
C VAL A 248 -21.54 -1.18 -19.03
N ARG A 249 -22.68 -1.78 -19.37
CA ARG A 249 -23.22 -1.78 -20.75
C ARG A 249 -23.50 -0.36 -21.23
N GLU A 250 -24.21 0.43 -20.43
CA GLU A 250 -24.50 1.84 -20.73
C GLU A 250 -23.21 2.66 -20.95
N ALA A 251 -22.17 2.39 -20.14
CA ALA A 251 -20.87 3.04 -20.30
C ALA A 251 -20.20 2.69 -21.64
N VAL A 252 -20.12 1.39 -21.96
CA VAL A 252 -19.46 0.89 -23.17
C VAL A 252 -20.22 1.33 -24.44
N GLU A 253 -21.53 1.20 -24.47
CA GLU A 253 -22.39 1.67 -25.58
C GLU A 253 -22.28 3.20 -25.77
N GLY A 254 -22.09 3.95 -24.69
CA GLY A 254 -21.85 5.39 -24.71
C GLY A 254 -20.41 5.81 -25.05
N GLY A 255 -19.53 4.88 -25.48
CA GLY A 255 -18.13 5.15 -25.81
C GLY A 255 -17.28 5.54 -24.61
N ARG A 256 -17.71 5.19 -23.41
CA ARG A 256 -16.99 5.38 -22.14
C ARG A 256 -16.39 4.07 -21.65
N GLN A 257 -15.59 4.17 -20.61
CA GLN A 257 -14.84 3.04 -20.07
C GLN A 257 -15.34 2.64 -18.69
N ALA A 258 -15.14 1.35 -18.34
CA ALA A 258 -15.42 0.81 -17.04
C ALA A 258 -14.18 0.16 -16.41
N ILE A 259 -14.07 0.26 -15.08
CA ILE A 259 -13.08 -0.47 -14.29
C ILE A 259 -13.80 -1.46 -13.38
N LEU A 260 -13.37 -2.72 -13.39
CA LEU A 260 -13.84 -3.76 -12.49
C LEU A 260 -12.72 -4.15 -11.54
N PHE A 261 -12.88 -3.78 -10.28
CA PHE A 261 -11.90 -4.01 -9.24
C PHE A 261 -12.20 -5.28 -8.45
N GLN A 262 -11.21 -6.18 -8.39
CA GLN A 262 -11.24 -7.38 -7.53
C GLN A 262 -10.01 -7.40 -6.64
N ASN A 263 -10.19 -7.40 -5.33
CA ASN A 263 -9.07 -7.58 -4.42
C ASN A 263 -8.58 -9.04 -4.41
N ARG A 264 -7.34 -9.28 -4.85
CA ARG A 264 -6.73 -10.63 -4.91
C ARG A 264 -5.61 -10.84 -3.87
N ARG A 265 -5.20 -9.83 -3.10
CA ARG A 265 -4.04 -9.99 -2.21
C ARG A 265 -4.31 -10.94 -1.06
N GLY A 266 -3.35 -11.86 -0.84
CA GLY A 266 -3.17 -12.62 0.38
C GLY A 266 -4.36 -13.51 0.73
N PHE A 267 -4.62 -14.53 -0.09
CA PHE A 267 -5.66 -15.50 0.19
C PHE A 267 -5.34 -16.29 1.47
N ALA A 268 -5.73 -15.74 2.63
CA ALA A 268 -5.87 -16.54 3.84
C ALA A 268 -7.20 -17.31 3.73
N PRO A 269 -7.21 -18.63 3.74
CA PRO A 269 -8.46 -19.39 3.67
C PRO A 269 -9.28 -19.07 4.92
N MET A 270 -10.44 -18.44 4.72
CA MET A 270 -11.37 -18.08 5.78
C MET A 270 -12.65 -18.89 5.63
N VAL A 271 -13.30 -19.18 6.76
CA VAL A 271 -14.66 -19.72 6.77
C VAL A 271 -15.63 -18.56 6.59
N GLU A 272 -16.57 -18.71 5.68
CA GLU A 272 -17.63 -17.72 5.44
C GLU A 272 -18.97 -18.42 5.30
N CYS A 273 -20.02 -17.85 5.88
CA CYS A 273 -21.37 -18.32 5.68
C CYS A 273 -21.90 -17.83 4.32
N ARG A 274 -22.37 -18.77 3.46
CA ARG A 274 -22.97 -18.42 2.17
C ARG A 274 -24.23 -17.59 2.30
N GLN A 275 -25.00 -17.85 3.35
CA GLN A 275 -26.32 -17.24 3.53
C GLN A 275 -26.24 -15.81 4.08
N CYS A 276 -25.45 -15.57 5.15
CA CYS A 276 -25.43 -14.27 5.82
C CYS A 276 -24.10 -13.51 5.70
N GLY A 277 -23.04 -14.12 5.11
CA GLY A 277 -21.74 -13.48 5.00
C GLY A 277 -20.92 -13.48 6.30
N TRP A 278 -21.39 -14.11 7.37
CA TRP A 278 -20.67 -14.18 8.64
C TRP A 278 -19.26 -14.78 8.47
N VAL A 279 -18.27 -14.12 9.08
CA VAL A 279 -16.88 -14.57 9.15
C VAL A 279 -16.45 -14.60 10.62
N PRO A 280 -15.83 -15.69 11.11
CA PRO A 280 -15.39 -15.80 12.49
C PRO A 280 -14.25 -14.84 12.80
N ARG A 281 -14.30 -14.20 13.97
CA ARG A 281 -13.27 -13.28 14.49
C ARG A 281 -12.68 -13.80 15.80
N CYS A 282 -11.45 -13.38 16.09
CA CYS A 282 -10.79 -13.68 17.35
C CYS A 282 -11.31 -12.75 18.45
N GLU A 283 -11.79 -13.31 19.54
CA GLU A 283 -12.31 -12.56 20.70
C GLU A 283 -11.26 -11.69 21.39
N ARG A 284 -9.96 -12.07 21.28
CA ARG A 284 -8.85 -11.36 21.95
C ARG A 284 -8.21 -10.29 21.08
N CYS A 285 -8.33 -10.38 19.75
CA CYS A 285 -7.58 -9.55 18.80
C CYS A 285 -8.49 -8.84 17.79
N ASP A 286 -9.76 -9.15 17.76
CA ASP A 286 -10.75 -8.64 16.81
C ASP A 286 -10.32 -8.68 15.33
N VAL A 287 -9.56 -9.71 14.97
CA VAL A 287 -9.19 -10.00 13.58
C VAL A 287 -9.88 -11.26 13.10
N SER A 288 -10.17 -11.36 11.80
CA SER A 288 -10.74 -12.56 11.21
C SER A 288 -9.82 -13.77 11.40
N LEU A 289 -10.42 -14.94 11.61
CA LEU A 289 -9.70 -16.18 11.83
C LEU A 289 -9.35 -16.84 10.49
N THR A 290 -8.18 -17.46 10.42
CA THR A 290 -7.73 -18.21 9.24
C THR A 290 -7.94 -19.71 9.43
N LEU A 291 -8.54 -20.37 8.43
CA LEU A 291 -8.75 -21.82 8.45
C LEU A 291 -7.48 -22.57 8.07
N HIS A 292 -6.99 -23.42 8.94
CA HIS A 292 -5.94 -24.38 8.66
C HIS A 292 -6.51 -25.74 8.27
N ARG A 293 -6.61 -26.03 6.98
CA ARG A 293 -7.24 -27.26 6.45
C ARG A 293 -6.67 -28.55 7.03
N ARG A 294 -5.34 -28.61 7.31
CA ARG A 294 -4.69 -29.82 7.86
C ARG A 294 -5.17 -30.15 9.27
N THR A 295 -5.44 -29.16 10.09
CA THR A 295 -5.90 -29.33 11.48
C THR A 295 -7.40 -29.14 11.63
N ASN A 296 -8.09 -28.71 10.58
CA ASN A 296 -9.49 -28.29 10.57
C ASN A 296 -9.85 -27.32 11.72
N LYS A 297 -8.90 -26.42 12.06
CA LYS A 297 -9.10 -25.38 13.07
C LYS A 297 -8.95 -24.00 12.48
N MET A 298 -9.70 -23.05 13.03
CA MET A 298 -9.55 -21.63 12.73
C MET A 298 -8.59 -21.03 13.75
N THR A 299 -7.56 -20.30 13.30
CA THR A 299 -6.52 -19.77 14.19
C THR A 299 -6.37 -18.26 14.02
N CYS A 300 -6.15 -17.58 15.12
CA CYS A 300 -5.77 -16.17 15.12
C CYS A 300 -4.26 -16.04 14.93
N HIS A 301 -3.83 -15.36 13.86
CA HIS A 301 -2.40 -15.18 13.56
C HIS A 301 -1.69 -14.11 14.43
N TYR A 302 -2.40 -13.53 15.40
CA TYR A 302 -1.82 -12.59 16.37
C TYR A 302 -1.57 -13.22 17.73
N CYS A 303 -2.55 -13.92 18.29
CA CYS A 303 -2.41 -14.49 19.63
C CYS A 303 -2.28 -16.02 19.65
N GLY A 304 -2.40 -16.69 18.49
CA GLY A 304 -2.32 -18.15 18.39
C GLY A 304 -3.59 -18.88 18.88
N ALA A 305 -4.63 -18.17 19.34
CA ALA A 305 -5.85 -18.81 19.79
C ALA A 305 -6.50 -19.63 18.65
N ALA A 306 -6.83 -20.90 18.95
CA ALA A 306 -7.42 -21.82 18.00
C ALA A 306 -8.87 -22.10 18.37
N TYR A 307 -9.74 -22.12 17.36
CA TYR A 307 -11.18 -22.33 17.47
C TYR A 307 -11.59 -23.47 16.54
N ASP A 308 -12.60 -24.20 16.92
CA ASP A 308 -13.19 -25.23 16.07
C ASP A 308 -14.04 -24.59 14.96
N VAL A 309 -14.08 -25.24 13.81
CA VAL A 309 -14.97 -24.81 12.71
C VAL A 309 -16.42 -25.16 13.11
N PRO A 310 -17.32 -24.16 13.24
CA PRO A 310 -18.70 -24.46 13.61
C PRO A 310 -19.39 -25.25 12.50
N GLN A 311 -20.27 -26.15 12.87
CA GLN A 311 -21.08 -26.92 11.91
C GLN A 311 -22.26 -26.11 11.36
N VAL A 312 -22.69 -25.11 12.10
CA VAL A 312 -23.76 -24.18 11.76
C VAL A 312 -23.31 -22.76 12.00
N CYS A 313 -23.77 -21.84 11.18
CA CYS A 313 -23.43 -20.42 11.33
C CYS A 313 -24.03 -19.87 12.64
N PRO A 314 -23.23 -19.31 13.55
CA PRO A 314 -23.75 -18.74 14.80
C PRO A 314 -24.66 -17.53 14.59
N ALA A 315 -24.54 -16.84 13.46
CA ALA A 315 -25.32 -15.64 13.18
C ALA A 315 -26.71 -15.93 12.57
N CYS A 316 -26.85 -16.99 11.75
CA CYS A 316 -28.11 -17.25 11.04
C CYS A 316 -28.58 -18.71 11.06
N GLY A 317 -27.85 -19.61 11.74
CA GLY A 317 -28.22 -21.05 11.85
C GLY A 317 -27.99 -21.87 10.58
N SER A 318 -27.48 -21.29 9.49
CA SER A 318 -27.23 -21.99 8.22
C SER A 318 -26.07 -23.00 8.35
N ARG A 319 -26.22 -24.15 7.67
CA ARG A 319 -25.14 -25.14 7.53
C ARG A 319 -24.21 -24.87 6.33
N GLU A 320 -24.50 -23.85 5.53
CA GLU A 320 -23.73 -23.53 4.33
C GLU A 320 -22.47 -22.70 4.65
N LEU A 321 -21.56 -23.29 5.40
CA LEU A 321 -20.23 -22.72 5.64
C LEU A 321 -19.27 -23.19 4.56
N HIS A 322 -18.50 -22.29 3.98
CA HIS A 322 -17.53 -22.61 2.92
C HIS A 322 -16.23 -21.85 3.08
N THR A 323 -15.18 -22.39 2.45
CA THR A 323 -13.89 -21.69 2.34
C THR A 323 -13.87 -20.87 1.06
N ARG A 324 -13.54 -19.59 1.17
CA ARG A 324 -13.58 -18.64 0.05
C ARG A 324 -12.32 -18.67 -0.82
N GLY A 325 -12.46 -18.39 -2.13
CA GLY A 325 -11.40 -18.08 -3.10
C GLY A 325 -11.81 -18.21 -4.57
N ALA A 326 -11.75 -17.13 -5.35
CA ALA A 326 -11.86 -17.16 -6.81
C ALA A 326 -10.81 -16.22 -7.45
N GLY A 327 -10.18 -16.65 -8.58
CA GLY A 327 -9.17 -15.86 -9.29
C GLY A 327 -9.76 -14.86 -10.28
N THR A 328 -8.97 -13.87 -10.69
CA THR A 328 -9.32 -12.83 -11.67
C THR A 328 -9.59 -13.39 -13.07
N GLU A 329 -8.99 -14.51 -13.45
CA GLU A 329 -9.25 -15.22 -14.72
C GLU A 329 -10.73 -15.58 -14.90
N LYS A 330 -11.35 -16.17 -13.88
CA LYS A 330 -12.77 -16.50 -13.91
C LYS A 330 -13.69 -15.28 -14.01
N ILE A 331 -13.22 -14.10 -13.58
CA ILE A 331 -13.96 -12.85 -13.74
C ILE A 331 -13.84 -12.36 -15.16
N GLU A 332 -12.63 -12.42 -15.76
CA GLU A 332 -12.37 -12.07 -17.13
C GLU A 332 -13.28 -12.89 -18.08
N ASP A 333 -13.28 -14.22 -17.95
CA ASP A 333 -14.13 -15.11 -18.75
C ASP A 333 -15.62 -14.69 -18.65
N ARG A 334 -16.10 -14.43 -17.44
CA ARG A 334 -17.50 -14.01 -17.20
C ARG A 334 -17.83 -12.62 -17.74
N VAL A 335 -16.85 -11.72 -17.76
CA VAL A 335 -17.02 -10.37 -18.35
C VAL A 335 -17.03 -10.48 -19.88
N CYS A 336 -16.14 -11.26 -20.48
CA CYS A 336 -16.14 -11.52 -21.93
C CYS A 336 -17.46 -12.19 -22.40
N ASP A 337 -17.97 -13.17 -21.64
CA ASP A 337 -19.27 -13.79 -21.91
C ASP A 337 -20.45 -12.78 -21.84
N ALA A 338 -20.38 -11.85 -20.88
CA ALA A 338 -21.45 -10.84 -20.65
C ALA A 338 -21.40 -9.65 -21.62
N PHE A 339 -20.22 -9.35 -22.17
CA PHE A 339 -19.94 -8.22 -23.04
C PHE A 339 -19.07 -8.64 -24.24
N PRO A 340 -19.59 -9.47 -25.16
CA PRO A 340 -18.79 -10.04 -26.25
C PRO A 340 -18.26 -8.97 -27.23
N GLU A 341 -18.92 -7.82 -27.34
CA GLU A 341 -18.52 -6.70 -28.20
C GLU A 341 -17.48 -5.77 -27.54
N ALA A 342 -17.24 -5.91 -26.23
CA ALA A 342 -16.33 -5.03 -25.50
C ALA A 342 -14.89 -5.55 -25.54
N ARG A 343 -13.95 -4.64 -25.69
CA ARG A 343 -12.51 -4.93 -25.58
C ARG A 343 -12.13 -4.97 -24.11
N VAL A 344 -11.91 -6.17 -23.58
CA VAL A 344 -11.58 -6.42 -22.17
C VAL A 344 -10.09 -6.60 -22.01
N ALA A 345 -9.50 -5.97 -20.98
CA ALA A 345 -8.12 -6.22 -20.59
C ALA A 345 -8.04 -6.54 -19.10
N ARG A 346 -7.07 -7.37 -18.73
CA ARG A 346 -6.78 -7.72 -17.34
C ARG A 346 -5.43 -7.17 -16.91
N MET A 347 -5.39 -6.52 -15.73
CA MET A 347 -4.19 -5.99 -15.11
C MET A 347 -3.97 -6.59 -13.71
N ASP A 348 -3.16 -7.63 -13.65
CA ASP A 348 -2.72 -8.28 -12.42
C ASP A 348 -1.23 -8.67 -12.50
N LEU A 349 -0.71 -9.31 -11.44
CA LEU A 349 0.69 -9.72 -11.39
C LEU A 349 1.08 -10.68 -12.51
N ASP A 350 0.15 -11.50 -13.01
CA ASP A 350 0.45 -12.49 -14.02
C ASP A 350 0.56 -11.85 -15.40
N THR A 351 -0.32 -10.88 -15.70
CA THR A 351 -0.34 -10.16 -16.99
C THR A 351 0.74 -9.08 -17.09
N THR A 352 1.33 -8.66 -15.97
CA THR A 352 2.30 -7.55 -15.90
C THR A 352 3.74 -7.99 -15.63
N ARG A 353 4.06 -9.29 -15.76
CA ARG A 353 5.41 -9.84 -15.48
C ARG A 353 6.46 -9.46 -16.52
N THR A 354 6.05 -9.26 -17.76
CA THR A 354 6.99 -8.91 -18.85
C THR A 354 7.26 -7.42 -18.87
N ASN A 355 8.51 -7.04 -19.20
CA ASN A 355 8.89 -5.64 -19.35
C ASN A 355 7.98 -4.91 -20.35
N GLY A 356 7.44 -3.77 -19.96
CA GLY A 356 6.56 -2.95 -20.78
C GLY A 356 5.11 -3.46 -20.92
N ALA A 357 4.74 -4.62 -20.34
CA ALA A 357 3.34 -5.09 -20.39
C ALA A 357 2.41 -4.21 -19.54
N TYR A 358 2.90 -3.76 -18.39
CA TYR A 358 2.17 -2.85 -17.53
C TYR A 358 1.87 -1.52 -18.23
N GLU A 359 2.89 -0.91 -18.83
CA GLU A 359 2.79 0.34 -19.57
C GLU A 359 1.85 0.21 -20.77
N ARG A 360 1.96 -0.86 -21.55
CA ARG A 360 1.06 -1.11 -22.70
C ARG A 360 -0.41 -1.20 -22.30
N ILE A 361 -0.75 -1.95 -21.24
CA ILE A 361 -2.14 -2.06 -20.77
C ILE A 361 -2.69 -0.70 -20.35
N ILE A 362 -1.86 0.12 -19.71
CA ILE A 362 -2.25 1.47 -19.28
C ILE A 362 -2.45 2.39 -20.48
N ASP A 363 -1.53 2.38 -21.44
CA ASP A 363 -1.60 3.22 -22.63
C ASP A 363 -2.80 2.82 -23.51
N ASP A 364 -3.04 1.51 -23.71
CA ASP A 364 -4.20 1.00 -24.42
C ASP A 364 -5.53 1.43 -23.77
N PHE A 365 -5.57 1.41 -22.44
CA PHE A 365 -6.76 1.87 -21.74
C PHE A 365 -6.90 3.40 -21.77
N ALA A 366 -5.81 4.14 -21.57
CA ALA A 366 -5.82 5.60 -21.62
C ALA A 366 -6.24 6.16 -23.00
N GLU A 367 -5.79 5.51 -24.08
CA GLU A 367 -6.13 5.89 -25.46
C GLU A 367 -7.51 5.38 -25.91
N GLY A 368 -8.18 4.57 -25.10
CA GLY A 368 -9.50 4.03 -25.40
C GLY A 368 -9.49 2.82 -26.33
N ARG A 369 -8.36 2.11 -26.43
CA ARG A 369 -8.29 0.81 -27.14
C ARG A 369 -8.85 -0.35 -26.31
N THR A 370 -9.11 -0.13 -25.03
CA THR A 370 -9.75 -1.07 -24.10
C THR A 370 -10.98 -0.40 -23.48
N ASP A 371 -12.10 -1.09 -23.42
CA ASP A 371 -13.38 -0.60 -22.91
C ASP A 371 -13.59 -0.96 -21.43
N ILE A 372 -13.20 -2.17 -21.04
CA ILE A 372 -13.33 -2.69 -19.67
C ILE A 372 -11.97 -3.13 -19.17
N LEU A 373 -11.51 -2.54 -18.07
CA LEU A 373 -10.28 -2.93 -17.40
C LEU A 373 -10.60 -3.69 -16.11
N ILE A 374 -10.24 -4.98 -16.06
CA ILE A 374 -10.36 -5.81 -14.87
C ILE A 374 -9.02 -5.80 -14.14
N GLY A 375 -9.00 -5.49 -12.84
CA GLY A 375 -7.73 -5.55 -12.16
C GLY A 375 -7.80 -5.56 -10.65
N THR A 376 -6.61 -5.67 -10.10
CA THR A 376 -6.35 -5.74 -8.66
C THR A 376 -5.89 -4.38 -8.13
N GLN A 377 -5.23 -4.36 -7.00
CA GLN A 377 -4.72 -3.13 -6.36
C GLN A 377 -3.85 -2.23 -7.27
N MET A 378 -3.35 -2.76 -8.39
CA MET A 378 -2.55 -2.00 -9.35
C MET A 378 -3.37 -0.88 -10.03
N ILE A 379 -4.68 -1.08 -10.25
CA ILE A 379 -5.57 -0.07 -10.87
C ILE A 379 -5.81 1.13 -9.93
N GLY A 380 -5.76 0.92 -8.63
CA GLY A 380 -5.98 1.98 -7.64
C GLY A 380 -4.91 3.07 -7.61
N LYS A 381 -3.74 2.86 -8.25
CA LYS A 381 -2.53 3.63 -7.98
C LYS A 381 -2.01 4.41 -9.18
N GLY A 382 -1.75 5.71 -8.98
CA GLY A 382 -0.96 6.56 -9.88
C GLY A 382 -1.46 6.76 -11.31
N LEU A 383 -2.65 6.24 -11.65
CA LEU A 383 -3.19 6.27 -13.01
C LEU A 383 -4.26 7.34 -13.15
N ASP A 384 -4.28 8.02 -14.27
CA ASP A 384 -5.27 9.05 -14.60
C ASP A 384 -6.00 8.68 -15.88
N PHE A 385 -7.30 8.40 -15.78
CA PHE A 385 -8.14 8.00 -16.90
C PHE A 385 -9.33 8.95 -17.03
N ASP A 386 -9.42 9.61 -18.17
CA ASP A 386 -10.43 10.64 -18.41
C ASP A 386 -11.80 10.09 -18.79
N ARG A 387 -11.86 8.87 -19.36
CA ARG A 387 -13.08 8.29 -19.95
C ARG A 387 -13.82 7.34 -19.01
N VAL A 388 -13.29 7.06 -17.83
CA VAL A 388 -13.91 6.12 -16.89
C VAL A 388 -15.16 6.73 -16.26
N SER A 389 -16.33 6.18 -16.56
CA SER A 389 -17.61 6.61 -16.00
C SER A 389 -18.11 5.67 -14.90
N VAL A 390 -17.78 4.37 -14.97
CA VAL A 390 -18.25 3.34 -14.05
C VAL A 390 -17.07 2.59 -13.43
N VAL A 391 -17.13 2.42 -12.12
CA VAL A 391 -16.21 1.57 -11.36
C VAL A 391 -17.02 0.53 -10.58
N GLY A 392 -16.74 -0.75 -10.79
CA GLY A 392 -17.34 -1.86 -10.04
C GLY A 392 -16.34 -2.42 -9.02
N ILE A 393 -16.66 -2.36 -7.74
CA ILE A 393 -15.93 -3.09 -6.68
C ILE A 393 -16.68 -4.40 -6.44
N LEU A 394 -16.10 -5.52 -6.91
CA LEU A 394 -16.80 -6.80 -7.01
C LEU A 394 -17.01 -7.51 -5.68
N ASP A 395 -16.16 -7.23 -4.69
CA ASP A 395 -16.13 -7.94 -3.42
C ASP A 395 -15.47 -7.11 -2.32
N ALA A 396 -16.24 -6.23 -1.69
CA ALA A 396 -15.80 -5.39 -0.58
C ALA A 396 -15.48 -6.23 0.67
N ASP A 397 -16.25 -7.29 0.90
CA ASP A 397 -16.09 -8.16 2.08
C ASP A 397 -14.70 -8.80 2.15
N SER A 398 -14.06 -9.07 1.01
CA SER A 398 -12.71 -9.65 0.98
C SER A 398 -11.64 -8.72 1.56
N MET A 399 -11.87 -7.42 1.49
CA MET A 399 -10.97 -6.41 2.05
C MET A 399 -11.25 -6.23 3.55
N MET A 400 -12.52 -6.14 3.95
CA MET A 400 -12.93 -5.93 5.33
C MET A 400 -12.60 -7.12 6.24
N ASN A 401 -12.71 -8.34 5.71
CA ASN A 401 -12.50 -9.57 6.47
C ASN A 401 -11.07 -10.13 6.35
N TYR A 402 -10.11 -9.34 5.86
CA TYR A 402 -8.71 -9.77 5.86
C TYR A 402 -8.21 -9.97 7.31
N PRO A 403 -7.45 -11.04 7.62
CA PRO A 403 -7.02 -11.34 8.99
C PRO A 403 -5.85 -10.46 9.44
N ASP A 404 -6.04 -9.16 9.45
CA ASP A 404 -5.09 -8.14 9.89
C ASP A 404 -5.84 -7.03 10.65
N PHE A 405 -5.23 -6.48 11.69
CA PHE A 405 -5.83 -5.39 12.45
C PHE A 405 -5.97 -4.08 11.63
N ARG A 406 -5.29 -3.98 10.49
CA ARG A 406 -5.40 -2.88 9.53
C ARG A 406 -6.45 -3.12 8.45
N ALA A 407 -7.20 -4.24 8.52
CA ALA A 407 -8.11 -4.63 7.43
C ALA A 407 -9.11 -3.53 7.06
N TYR A 408 -9.76 -2.92 8.05
CA TYR A 408 -10.73 -1.84 7.84
C TYR A 408 -10.09 -0.57 7.28
N GLU A 409 -8.92 -0.17 7.82
CA GLU A 409 -8.13 0.96 7.29
C GLU A 409 -7.75 0.73 5.82
N GLN A 410 -7.21 -0.42 5.51
CA GLN A 410 -6.79 -0.78 4.15
C GLN A 410 -7.99 -0.90 3.20
N ALA A 411 -9.11 -1.44 3.67
CA ALA A 411 -10.34 -1.53 2.89
C ALA A 411 -10.87 -0.13 2.53
N PHE A 412 -10.92 0.79 3.49
CA PHE A 412 -11.31 2.18 3.22
C PHE A 412 -10.37 2.83 2.20
N MET A 413 -9.05 2.76 2.43
CA MET A 413 -8.05 3.33 1.54
C MET A 413 -8.21 2.82 0.10
N MET A 414 -8.36 1.51 -0.06
CA MET A 414 -8.50 0.88 -1.36
C MET A 414 -9.81 1.29 -2.04
N MET A 415 -10.95 1.24 -1.32
CA MET A 415 -12.24 1.63 -1.87
C MET A 415 -12.24 3.12 -2.26
N ALA A 416 -11.70 4.00 -1.43
CA ALA A 416 -11.60 5.43 -1.72
C ALA A 416 -10.69 5.72 -2.93
N GLN A 417 -9.55 5.04 -3.04
CA GLN A 417 -8.63 5.20 -4.17
C GLN A 417 -9.25 4.74 -5.49
N VAL A 418 -9.85 3.55 -5.49
CA VAL A 418 -10.48 2.97 -6.69
C VAL A 418 -11.70 3.79 -7.08
N SER A 419 -12.51 4.22 -6.11
CA SER A 419 -13.65 5.13 -6.36
C SER A 419 -13.21 6.44 -6.98
N GLY A 420 -12.08 6.98 -6.55
CA GLY A 420 -11.50 8.20 -7.11
C GLY A 420 -11.13 8.12 -8.59
N ARG A 421 -11.20 6.95 -9.23
CA ARG A 421 -10.96 6.77 -10.69
C ARG A 421 -12.17 7.11 -11.53
N ALA A 422 -13.39 7.08 -10.99
CA ALA A 422 -14.60 7.42 -11.71
C ALA A 422 -14.81 8.95 -11.81
N GLY A 423 -15.22 9.43 -12.98
CA GLY A 423 -15.75 10.78 -13.18
C GLY A 423 -14.71 11.91 -13.05
N ARG A 424 -13.75 12.00 -14.00
CA ARG A 424 -12.73 13.08 -13.94
C ARG A 424 -12.98 14.23 -14.90
N LYS A 425 -13.32 13.97 -16.16
CA LYS A 425 -13.55 15.01 -17.19
C LYS A 425 -14.93 14.97 -17.84
N GLY A 426 -15.70 13.92 -17.62
CA GLY A 426 -16.94 13.68 -18.35
C GLY A 426 -18.22 13.70 -17.52
N GLY A 427 -18.22 14.32 -16.34
CA GLY A 427 -19.34 14.34 -15.42
C GLY A 427 -19.09 13.53 -14.15
N ARG A 428 -20.10 13.47 -13.27
CA ARG A 428 -20.02 12.71 -12.01
C ARG A 428 -19.95 11.22 -12.30
N GLY A 429 -18.89 10.54 -11.85
CA GLY A 429 -18.73 9.10 -12.01
C GLY A 429 -19.63 8.30 -11.09
N LEU A 430 -19.84 7.03 -11.44
CA LEU A 430 -20.61 6.07 -10.64
C LEU A 430 -19.70 4.93 -10.16
N VAL A 431 -19.79 4.63 -8.86
CA VAL A 431 -19.15 3.47 -8.25
C VAL A 431 -20.23 2.51 -7.75
N ILE A 432 -20.14 1.25 -8.16
CA ILE A 432 -21.02 0.19 -7.68
C ILE A 432 -20.21 -0.74 -6.79
N LEU A 433 -20.52 -0.72 -5.50
CA LEU A 433 -19.85 -1.49 -4.47
C LEU A 433 -20.71 -2.70 -4.10
N GLN A 434 -20.23 -3.90 -4.44
CA GLN A 434 -20.92 -5.15 -4.16
C GLN A 434 -20.42 -5.75 -2.85
N THR A 435 -21.36 -6.07 -1.95
CA THR A 435 -21.08 -6.62 -0.62
C THR A 435 -22.18 -7.54 -0.14
N LYS A 436 -21.86 -8.43 0.78
CA LYS A 436 -22.81 -9.26 1.54
C LYS A 436 -23.21 -8.63 2.87
N SER A 437 -22.47 -7.58 3.27
CA SER A 437 -22.63 -6.87 4.54
C SER A 437 -22.92 -5.38 4.27
N PRO A 438 -24.10 -5.05 3.67
CA PRO A 438 -24.42 -3.68 3.26
C PRO A 438 -24.47 -2.69 4.42
N ASP A 439 -24.76 -3.17 5.63
CA ASP A 439 -24.89 -2.38 6.85
C ASP A 439 -23.55 -2.20 7.61
N ALA A 440 -22.41 -2.63 7.03
CA ALA A 440 -21.10 -2.46 7.66
C ALA A 440 -20.76 -0.96 7.81
N PRO A 441 -20.46 -0.44 9.03
CA PRO A 441 -20.21 0.99 9.25
C PRO A 441 -19.14 1.59 8.34
N LEU A 442 -18.11 0.81 8.00
CA LEU A 442 -17.05 1.20 7.07
C LEU A 442 -17.60 1.70 5.73
N LEU A 443 -18.66 1.09 5.22
CA LEU A 443 -19.22 1.44 3.91
C LEU A 443 -19.86 2.84 3.93
N ASP A 444 -20.50 3.21 5.03
CA ASP A 444 -21.00 4.57 5.24
C ASP A 444 -19.89 5.61 5.21
N TYR A 445 -18.75 5.30 5.86
CA TYR A 445 -17.58 6.19 5.82
C TYR A 445 -17.01 6.33 4.41
N VAL A 446 -17.00 5.24 3.63
CA VAL A 446 -16.58 5.26 2.22
C VAL A 446 -17.54 6.10 1.37
N VAL A 447 -18.85 5.91 1.51
CA VAL A 447 -19.88 6.66 0.76
C VAL A 447 -19.80 8.15 1.04
N ARG A 448 -19.63 8.53 2.31
CA ARG A 448 -19.53 9.94 2.74
C ARG A 448 -18.12 10.51 2.59
N ASN A 449 -17.15 9.68 2.23
CA ASN A 449 -15.72 10.02 2.23
C ASN A 449 -15.26 10.62 3.59
N ASP A 450 -15.81 10.09 4.70
CA ASP A 450 -15.55 10.58 6.05
C ASP A 450 -14.40 9.81 6.72
N TYR A 451 -13.17 10.18 6.35
CA TYR A 451 -11.97 9.64 6.99
C TYR A 451 -11.91 9.99 8.50
N GLY A 452 -12.48 11.12 8.90
CA GLY A 452 -12.47 11.56 10.29
C GLY A 452 -13.29 10.63 11.21
N ALA A 453 -14.45 10.17 10.76
CA ALA A 453 -15.27 9.20 11.48
C ALA A 453 -14.56 7.84 11.57
N LEU A 454 -14.04 7.34 10.45
CA LEU A 454 -13.22 6.13 10.41
C LEU A 454 -12.07 6.19 11.42
N TYR A 455 -11.32 7.30 11.43
CA TYR A 455 -10.19 7.48 12.35
C TYR A 455 -10.64 7.36 13.82
N ARG A 456 -11.74 8.03 14.21
CA ARG A 456 -12.22 7.99 15.61
C ARG A 456 -12.57 6.57 16.06
N GLU A 457 -13.20 5.80 15.20
CA GLU A 457 -13.55 4.41 15.50
C GLU A 457 -12.29 3.53 15.61
N LEU A 458 -11.47 3.53 14.56
CA LEU A 458 -10.31 2.64 14.51
C LEU A 458 -9.22 3.00 15.53
N ILE A 459 -9.07 4.28 15.88
CA ILE A 459 -8.05 4.67 16.88
C ILE A 459 -8.43 4.22 18.28
N ALA A 460 -9.73 4.22 18.62
CA ALA A 460 -10.23 3.69 19.88
C ALA A 460 -10.03 2.16 19.96
N GLU A 461 -10.32 1.45 18.88
CA GLU A 461 -10.07 0.00 18.75
C GLU A 461 -8.59 -0.31 18.93
N ARG A 462 -7.68 0.44 18.25
CA ARG A 462 -6.24 0.25 18.38
C ARG A 462 -5.72 0.49 19.78
N GLN A 463 -6.30 1.43 20.51
CA GLN A 463 -5.99 1.66 21.91
C GLN A 463 -6.42 0.47 22.79
N ALA A 464 -7.66 0.01 22.61
CA ALA A 464 -8.22 -1.11 23.38
C ALA A 464 -7.43 -2.41 23.19
N PHE A 465 -7.03 -2.72 21.94
CA PHE A 465 -6.28 -3.94 21.60
C PHE A 465 -4.76 -3.76 21.61
N ARG A 466 -4.24 -2.61 22.04
CA ARG A 466 -2.81 -2.30 22.09
C ARG A 466 -2.12 -2.52 20.74
N TYR A 467 -2.60 -1.83 19.71
CA TYR A 467 -1.97 -1.78 18.38
C TYR A 467 -1.28 -0.44 18.12
N PRO A 468 -0.39 -0.32 17.13
CA PRO A 468 0.13 0.97 16.70
C PRO A 468 -0.99 1.96 16.35
N PRO A 469 -0.89 3.24 16.73
CA PRO A 469 0.30 3.94 17.20
C PRO A 469 0.57 3.88 18.72
N TYR A 470 -0.19 3.12 19.51
CA TYR A 470 -0.02 3.03 20.97
C TYR A 470 1.06 2.06 21.43
N THR A 471 1.48 1.16 20.53
CA THR A 471 2.55 0.18 20.78
C THR A 471 3.44 0.05 19.57
N HIS A 472 4.67 -0.45 19.80
CA HIS A 472 5.52 -0.99 18.74
C HIS A 472 5.23 -2.48 18.57
N LEU A 473 5.15 -2.93 17.33
CA LEU A 473 5.07 -4.35 17.00
C LEU A 473 6.41 -4.85 16.49
N THR A 474 6.81 -6.03 16.94
CA THR A 474 7.94 -6.76 16.35
C THR A 474 7.50 -8.19 16.09
N TYR A 475 7.59 -8.63 14.83
CA TYR A 475 7.39 -10.02 14.47
C TYR A 475 8.73 -10.74 14.46
N ILE A 476 8.79 -11.88 15.12
CA ILE A 476 9.94 -12.78 15.12
C ILE A 476 9.54 -13.98 14.27
N TYR A 477 10.18 -14.13 13.13
CA TYR A 477 9.95 -15.24 12.21
C TYR A 477 11.06 -16.27 12.35
N MET A 478 10.66 -17.54 12.36
CA MET A 478 11.55 -18.69 12.37
C MET A 478 11.21 -19.60 11.21
N LYS A 479 12.22 -20.06 10.46
CA LYS A 479 12.06 -20.89 9.26
C LYS A 479 12.97 -22.10 9.31
N HIS A 480 12.41 -23.26 8.98
CA HIS A 480 13.17 -24.51 8.82
C HIS A 480 12.46 -25.46 7.86
N ARG A 481 13.20 -26.41 7.25
CA ARG A 481 12.62 -27.44 6.37
C ARG A 481 11.77 -28.43 7.14
N ASP A 482 12.26 -28.85 8.29
CA ASP A 482 11.57 -29.75 9.21
C ASP A 482 10.61 -28.95 10.10
N GLU A 483 9.35 -29.36 10.10
CA GLU A 483 8.28 -28.71 10.83
C GLU A 483 8.43 -28.91 12.35
N THR A 484 8.89 -30.08 12.79
CA THR A 484 9.09 -30.40 14.20
C THR A 484 10.20 -29.54 14.79
N VAL A 485 11.31 -29.38 14.07
CA VAL A 485 12.44 -28.55 14.49
C VAL A 485 12.03 -27.09 14.65
N VAL A 486 11.29 -26.52 13.68
CA VAL A 486 10.86 -25.11 13.78
C VAL A 486 9.80 -24.91 14.88
N ASP A 487 8.95 -25.91 15.16
CA ASP A 487 7.99 -25.86 16.26
C ASP A 487 8.69 -25.84 17.63
N HIS A 488 9.65 -26.73 17.84
CA HIS A 488 10.44 -26.76 19.08
C HIS A 488 11.26 -25.47 19.26
N ALA A 489 11.93 -25.02 18.20
CA ALA A 489 12.69 -23.78 18.21
C ALA A 489 11.81 -22.55 18.53
N ALA A 490 10.61 -22.47 17.94
CA ALA A 490 9.69 -21.36 18.18
C ALA A 490 9.15 -21.37 19.62
N ASN A 491 8.87 -22.54 20.17
CA ASN A 491 8.43 -22.68 21.56
C ASN A 491 9.55 -22.27 22.55
N GLU A 492 10.78 -22.69 22.30
CA GLU A 492 11.93 -22.31 23.12
C GLU A 492 12.21 -20.82 23.08
N MET A 493 12.23 -20.22 21.84
CA MET A 493 12.34 -18.78 21.65
C MET A 493 11.21 -18.04 22.40
N GLY A 494 9.98 -18.50 22.27
CA GLY A 494 8.82 -17.92 22.94
C GLY A 494 8.95 -17.96 24.46
N SER A 495 9.44 -19.06 25.01
CA SER A 495 9.67 -19.22 26.44
C SER A 495 10.77 -18.28 26.95
N MET A 496 11.89 -18.16 26.23
CA MET A 496 12.95 -17.18 26.55
C MET A 496 12.43 -15.75 26.54
N LEU A 497 11.68 -15.38 25.51
CA LEU A 497 11.15 -14.03 25.39
C LEU A 497 10.13 -13.72 26.50
N ARG A 498 9.28 -14.67 26.88
CA ARG A 498 8.30 -14.47 27.97
C ARG A 498 8.96 -14.23 29.33
N ARG A 499 10.14 -14.78 29.59
CA ARG A 499 10.91 -14.50 30.83
C ARG A 499 11.27 -13.01 30.95
N TRP A 500 11.48 -12.32 29.82
CA TRP A 500 11.86 -10.89 29.81
C TRP A 500 10.67 -9.94 29.57
N PHE A 501 9.71 -10.37 28.76
CA PHE A 501 8.63 -9.50 28.26
C PHE A 501 7.22 -9.90 28.75
N GLY A 502 7.07 -11.04 29.44
CA GLY A 502 5.79 -11.50 29.98
C GLY A 502 4.70 -11.62 28.91
N ASP A 503 3.53 -11.09 29.21
CA ASP A 503 2.33 -11.15 28.37
C ASP A 503 2.41 -10.33 27.07
N ARG A 504 3.49 -9.58 26.87
CA ARG A 504 3.78 -8.87 25.62
C ARG A 504 4.15 -9.82 24.48
N VAL A 505 4.42 -11.10 24.79
CA VAL A 505 4.82 -12.14 23.83
C VAL A 505 3.60 -13.00 23.49
N LEU A 506 3.13 -12.92 22.26
CA LEU A 506 2.02 -13.70 21.74
C LEU A 506 2.52 -14.77 20.74
N GLY A 507 1.90 -15.93 20.76
CA GLY A 507 2.35 -17.10 19.98
C GLY A 507 3.40 -17.93 20.70
N PRO A 508 4.19 -18.81 20.05
CA PRO A 508 4.35 -18.92 18.60
C PRO A 508 3.10 -19.45 17.88
N ASP A 509 2.93 -19.02 16.62
CA ASP A 509 1.85 -19.49 15.76
C ASP A 509 2.29 -19.63 14.30
N ARG A 510 1.45 -20.29 13.50
CA ARG A 510 1.60 -20.40 12.05
C ARG A 510 1.08 -19.13 11.40
N PRO A 511 1.90 -18.38 10.63
CA PRO A 511 1.40 -17.23 9.87
C PRO A 511 0.44 -17.69 8.76
N ALA A 512 -0.30 -16.74 8.16
CA ALA A 512 -1.22 -17.01 7.05
C ALA A 512 -0.54 -17.80 5.91
N VAL A 513 0.74 -17.49 5.64
CA VAL A 513 1.61 -18.28 4.77
C VAL A 513 2.58 -19.08 5.65
N ALA A 514 2.13 -20.24 6.08
CA ALA A 514 2.88 -21.09 7.01
C ALA A 514 4.03 -21.90 6.36
N ARG A 515 4.13 -21.88 5.01
CA ARG A 515 5.17 -22.55 4.25
C ARG A 515 5.50 -21.81 2.96
N VAL A 516 6.77 -21.58 2.72
CA VAL A 516 7.27 -20.99 1.47
C VAL A 516 8.31 -21.94 0.87
N LYS A 517 8.08 -22.43 -0.34
CA LYS A 517 8.86 -23.51 -0.96
C LYS A 517 8.94 -24.70 0.00
N THR A 518 10.12 -25.04 0.47
CA THR A 518 10.37 -26.16 1.41
C THR A 518 10.46 -25.73 2.87
N LEU A 519 10.35 -24.42 3.20
CA LEU A 519 10.54 -23.90 4.55
C LEU A 519 9.20 -23.72 5.27
N CYS A 520 9.04 -24.40 6.40
CA CYS A 520 7.95 -24.17 7.36
C CYS A 520 8.26 -22.91 8.18
N ILE A 521 7.25 -22.12 8.47
CA ILE A 521 7.39 -20.80 9.12
C ILE A 521 6.60 -20.78 10.42
N ARG A 522 7.21 -20.21 11.47
CA ARG A 522 6.54 -19.84 12.72
C ARG A 522 6.76 -18.37 13.00
N LYS A 523 5.79 -17.76 13.68
CA LYS A 523 5.78 -16.34 14.01
C LYS A 523 5.49 -16.15 15.49
N ILE A 524 6.29 -15.31 16.16
CA ILE A 524 6.02 -14.78 17.49
C ILE A 524 5.74 -13.28 17.32
N VAL A 525 4.76 -12.75 18.05
CA VAL A 525 4.43 -11.34 18.06
C VAL A 525 4.82 -10.74 19.39
N LEU A 526 5.62 -9.69 19.35
CA LEU A 526 6.01 -8.91 20.53
C LEU A 526 5.34 -7.52 20.42
N LYS A 527 4.49 -7.19 21.42
CA LYS A 527 3.84 -5.88 21.57
C LYS A 527 4.56 -5.10 22.67
N LEU A 528 5.10 -3.95 22.33
CA LEU A 528 5.88 -3.12 23.26
C LEU A 528 5.23 -1.75 23.41
N GLU A 529 5.04 -1.30 24.63
CA GLU A 529 4.49 0.02 24.93
C GLU A 529 5.44 1.13 24.47
N LEU A 530 4.87 2.30 24.17
CA LEU A 530 5.67 3.49 23.89
C LEU A 530 6.51 3.88 25.12
N GLY A 531 7.75 4.31 24.88
CA GLY A 531 8.65 4.73 25.97
C GLY A 531 9.51 3.62 26.60
N ILE A 532 9.31 2.36 26.17
CA ILE A 532 10.22 1.27 26.58
C ILE A 532 11.64 1.52 26.04
N ASP A 533 12.65 1.14 26.81
CA ASP A 533 14.05 1.21 26.37
C ASP A 533 14.33 0.23 25.23
N MET A 534 14.26 0.73 24.00
CA MET A 534 14.52 -0.06 22.80
C MET A 534 15.95 -0.58 22.68
N ALA A 535 16.92 -0.01 23.43
CA ALA A 535 18.28 -0.55 23.45
C ALA A 535 18.31 -1.86 24.23
N LYS A 536 17.64 -1.91 25.38
CA LYS A 536 17.47 -3.15 26.16
C LYS A 536 16.66 -4.19 25.38
N VAL A 537 15.58 -3.79 24.73
CA VAL A 537 14.80 -4.71 23.89
C VAL A 537 15.69 -5.35 22.82
N ARG A 538 16.47 -4.57 22.09
CA ARG A 538 17.41 -5.10 21.08
C ARG A 538 18.45 -6.04 21.69
N GLN A 539 18.94 -5.73 22.88
CA GLN A 539 19.89 -6.60 23.60
C GLN A 539 19.28 -7.97 23.90
N TYR A 540 18.06 -8.01 24.46
CA TYR A 540 17.36 -9.26 24.74
C TYR A 540 17.03 -10.06 23.47
N LEU A 541 16.57 -9.41 22.41
CA LEU A 541 16.29 -10.07 21.14
C LEU A 541 17.55 -10.69 20.52
N ARG A 542 18.69 -9.97 20.58
CA ARG A 542 19.99 -10.49 20.12
C ARG A 542 20.48 -11.64 20.98
N ALA A 543 20.30 -11.55 22.31
CA ALA A 543 20.67 -12.63 23.23
C ALA A 543 19.86 -13.90 22.96
N ALA A 544 18.54 -13.77 22.74
CA ALA A 544 17.69 -14.90 22.37
C ALA A 544 18.12 -15.52 21.03
N GLN A 545 18.36 -14.68 20.02
CA GLN A 545 18.80 -15.14 18.70
C GLN A 545 20.15 -15.88 18.80
N LYS A 546 21.08 -15.36 19.57
CA LYS A 546 22.38 -16.01 19.81
C LYS A 546 22.21 -17.35 20.50
N ALA A 547 21.42 -17.43 21.58
CA ALA A 547 21.15 -18.67 22.29
C ALA A 547 20.58 -19.76 21.36
N MET A 548 19.68 -19.38 20.46
CA MET A 548 19.14 -20.29 19.43
C MET A 548 20.21 -20.76 18.44
N ALA A 549 21.12 -19.86 18.03
CA ALA A 549 22.19 -20.18 17.07
C ALA A 549 23.28 -21.07 17.71
N ASP A 550 23.51 -20.90 19.00
CA ASP A 550 24.52 -21.69 19.78
C ASP A 550 24.00 -23.10 20.14
N ASP A 551 22.67 -23.32 20.16
CA ASP A 551 22.09 -24.64 20.44
C ASP A 551 22.16 -25.53 19.18
N PRO A 552 22.86 -26.70 19.26
CA PRO A 552 23.00 -27.62 18.11
C PRO A 552 21.66 -28.08 17.52
N ARG A 553 20.60 -28.15 18.31
CA ARG A 553 19.25 -28.56 17.87
C ARG A 553 18.61 -27.53 16.93
N PHE A 554 18.97 -26.24 17.07
CA PHE A 554 18.31 -25.13 16.40
C PHE A 554 19.23 -24.31 15.50
N ARG A 555 20.52 -24.64 15.43
CA ARG A 555 21.54 -23.94 14.64
C ARG A 555 21.17 -23.74 13.17
N SER A 556 20.38 -24.65 12.59
CA SER A 556 19.92 -24.56 11.20
C SER A 556 18.64 -23.74 11.02
N VAL A 557 18.00 -23.29 12.11
CA VAL A 557 16.78 -22.49 12.06
C VAL A 557 17.11 -21.04 11.70
N GLN A 558 16.54 -20.56 10.62
CA GLN A 558 16.68 -19.16 10.21
C GLN A 558 15.75 -18.28 11.04
N THR A 559 16.30 -17.37 11.84
CA THR A 559 15.54 -16.41 12.65
C THR A 559 15.76 -15.00 12.17
N TYR A 560 14.67 -14.23 12.00
CA TYR A 560 14.75 -12.81 11.68
C TYR A 560 13.63 -12.01 12.34
N PHE A 561 13.90 -10.71 12.51
CA PHE A 561 12.98 -9.76 13.11
C PHE A 561 12.39 -8.83 12.04
N ASP A 562 11.11 -8.53 12.18
CA ASP A 562 10.40 -7.52 11.40
C ASP A 562 9.79 -6.51 12.36
N VAL A 563 10.38 -5.33 12.42
CA VAL A 563 9.97 -4.25 13.32
C VAL A 563 8.96 -3.38 12.58
N ASP A 564 7.87 -3.02 13.25
CA ASP A 564 6.74 -2.27 12.69
C ASP A 564 6.28 -2.88 11.34
N PRO A 565 5.82 -4.16 11.35
CA PRO A 565 5.37 -4.86 10.15
C PRO A 565 4.13 -4.19 9.56
N MET A 566 4.00 -4.32 8.22
CA MET A 566 2.89 -3.75 7.44
C MET A 566 2.11 -4.85 6.72
#